data_30cb5531d3e21910d9f48c5c6084ad44
#
_entry.id   30cb5531d3e21910d9f48c5c6084ad44
#
_cell.length_a   1.000
_cell.length_b   1.000
_cell.length_c   1.000
_cell.angle_alpha   90.00
_cell.angle_beta   90.00
_cell.angle_gamma   90.00
#
_symmetry.space_group_name_H-M   'P 1'
#
loop_
_entity.id
_entity.type
_entity.pdbx_description
1 polymer ?
#
loop_
_entity_poly.entity_id
_entity_poly.type
_entity_poly.pdbx_seq_one_letter_code
_entity_poly.pdbx_strand_id
1 'polypeptide(L)'
;RYGWRDPNWRGNVGILIRFAHPDGRQRHVQIDVGKTFREAVLRWYTAHGVGTLDAVILTHDHADAIFGMDDLRSVQRWDPKTKMSAETTRVYSDRRTLATLRKAFPYLFPTPAVERPGGFAEGRKLARDCPDCSSVGEVTVAVNGSANGAGANGANGASNGANGGATNGGGPPAAARSDSLEKFVALEQACGCAPTSPVQRYVASLQWLPFPEETTAPFEVDGLVVHPLPVLHGKDYVSYGFGFGGEGRRVVYLSDYTALLPATEALLARWTAAPDAIDLLVLDALSWDKPSPVHANVEISIALARRLAPRKALLVGMGHDFEHRAANRVLRRLRAEGLDIQLARDGELVEVPLAAGEVCMSVDS
;
A
#
# COMPACT_ATOMS: atom_id res chain seq x y z
N ARG A 1 -6.42 -7.24 -26.77
CA ARG A 1 -6.86 -7.96 -25.53
C ARG A 1 -5.73 -7.88 -24.54
N TYR A 2 -5.73 -6.83 -23.74
CA TYR A 2 -4.73 -6.60 -22.71
C TYR A 2 -5.21 -7.33 -21.46
N GLY A 3 -4.64 -8.52 -21.20
CA GLY A 3 -4.91 -9.26 -19.97
C GLY A 3 -4.08 -8.70 -18.81
N TRP A 4 -4.43 -9.05 -17.59
CA TRP A 4 -3.71 -8.68 -16.36
C TRP A 4 -2.22 -9.12 -16.34
N ARG A 5 -1.79 -9.95 -17.30
CA ARG A 5 -0.38 -10.33 -17.54
C ARG A 5 0.34 -9.42 -18.54
N ASP A 6 -0.33 -8.36 -19.03
CA ASP A 6 0.33 -7.39 -19.90
C ASP A 6 1.37 -6.61 -19.07
N PRO A 7 2.65 -6.60 -19.46
CA PRO A 7 3.69 -5.89 -18.71
C PRO A 7 3.53 -4.36 -18.74
N ASN A 8 2.60 -3.84 -19.54
CA ASN A 8 2.23 -2.43 -19.55
C ASN A 8 1.16 -2.09 -18.50
N TRP A 9 0.56 -3.09 -17.87
CA TRP A 9 -0.31 -2.87 -16.73
C TRP A 9 0.55 -2.72 -15.47
N ARG A 10 0.41 -1.63 -14.75
CA ARG A 10 1.24 -1.29 -13.59
C ARG A 10 0.38 -0.80 -12.44
N GLY A 11 0.59 -1.41 -11.28
CA GLY A 11 0.06 -0.92 -10.01
C GLY A 11 0.93 0.17 -9.39
N ASN A 12 0.60 0.57 -8.17
CA ASN A 12 1.49 1.38 -7.36
C ASN A 12 2.75 0.58 -7.02
N VAL A 13 3.86 1.29 -6.88
CA VAL A 13 5.16 0.68 -6.59
C VAL A 13 5.14 0.07 -5.19
N GLY A 14 5.70 -1.11 -5.06
CA GLY A 14 5.89 -1.81 -3.81
C GLY A 14 6.64 -3.11 -4.06
N ILE A 15 7.29 -3.65 -3.06
CA ILE A 15 7.97 -4.93 -3.16
C ILE A 15 7.59 -5.86 -2.00
N LEU A 16 7.40 -7.13 -2.33
CA LEU A 16 7.25 -8.20 -1.34
C LEU A 16 8.57 -8.93 -1.18
N ILE A 17 9.09 -8.97 0.02
CA ILE A 17 10.28 -9.72 0.41
C ILE A 17 9.83 -11.02 1.05
N ARG A 18 10.31 -12.15 0.52
CA ARG A 18 10.07 -13.47 1.08
C ARG A 18 11.39 -14.13 1.47
N PHE A 19 11.48 -14.60 2.70
CA PHE A 19 12.67 -15.28 3.19
C PHE A 19 12.31 -16.36 4.23
N ALA A 20 13.15 -17.41 4.41
CA ALA A 20 12.97 -18.38 5.46
C ALA A 20 13.57 -17.85 6.75
N HIS A 21 12.85 -17.90 7.80
CA HIS A 21 13.31 -17.59 9.13
C HIS A 21 13.95 -18.83 9.77
N PRO A 22 14.90 -18.68 10.71
CA PRO A 22 15.50 -19.83 11.41
C PRO A 22 14.54 -20.77 12.12
N ASP A 23 13.32 -20.32 12.41
CA ASP A 23 12.24 -21.17 12.97
C ASP A 23 11.59 -22.12 11.92
N GLY A 24 12.10 -22.12 10.68
CA GLY A 24 11.63 -22.96 9.58
C GLY A 24 10.41 -22.41 8.84
N ARG A 25 9.86 -21.25 9.22
CA ARG A 25 8.71 -20.63 8.54
C ARG A 25 9.18 -19.58 7.52
N GLN A 26 8.44 -19.48 6.44
CA GLN A 26 8.59 -18.35 5.51
C GLN A 26 8.04 -17.08 6.15
N ARG A 27 8.77 -15.97 5.99
CA ARG A 27 8.33 -14.62 6.34
C ARG A 27 8.03 -13.83 5.08
N HIS A 28 7.03 -12.98 5.18
CA HIS A 28 6.62 -12.08 4.11
C HIS A 28 6.60 -10.65 4.64
N VAL A 29 7.46 -9.81 4.08
CA VAL A 29 7.57 -8.39 4.43
C VAL A 29 7.25 -7.58 3.20
N GLN A 30 6.22 -6.73 3.27
CA GLN A 30 5.82 -5.83 2.19
C GLN A 30 6.42 -4.46 2.41
N ILE A 31 7.05 -3.86 1.37
CA ILE A 31 7.35 -2.44 1.35
C ILE A 31 6.27 -1.75 0.52
N ASP A 32 5.60 -0.79 1.13
CA ASP A 32 4.46 -0.02 0.66
C ASP A 32 3.20 -0.84 0.34
N VAL A 33 2.06 -0.22 0.68
CA VAL A 33 0.71 -0.73 0.45
C VAL A 33 -0.15 0.39 -0.16
N GLY A 34 0.13 0.72 -1.40
CA GLY A 34 -0.55 1.78 -2.14
C GLY A 34 -2.00 1.43 -2.52
N LYS A 35 -2.65 2.32 -3.27
CA LYS A 35 -4.07 2.18 -3.68
C LYS A 35 -4.37 0.89 -4.44
N THR A 36 -3.39 0.31 -5.14
CA THR A 36 -3.55 -0.92 -5.93
C THR A 36 -3.09 -2.18 -5.18
N PHE A 37 -2.81 -2.08 -3.87
CA PHE A 37 -2.37 -3.21 -3.06
C PHE A 37 -3.36 -4.38 -3.09
N ARG A 38 -4.67 -4.10 -3.06
CA ARG A 38 -5.70 -5.14 -3.16
C ARG A 38 -5.60 -5.92 -4.47
N GLU A 39 -5.37 -5.24 -5.60
CA GLU A 39 -5.18 -5.89 -6.90
C GLU A 39 -3.92 -6.76 -6.91
N ALA A 40 -2.83 -6.28 -6.31
CA ALA A 40 -1.60 -7.04 -6.16
C ALA A 40 -1.84 -8.32 -5.35
N VAL A 41 -2.52 -8.25 -4.21
CA VAL A 41 -2.90 -9.41 -3.39
C VAL A 41 -3.72 -10.43 -4.20
N LEU A 42 -4.75 -9.98 -4.87
CA LEU A 42 -5.64 -10.88 -5.63
C LEU A 42 -4.95 -11.56 -6.82
N ARG A 43 -3.98 -10.90 -7.43
CA ARG A 43 -3.29 -11.39 -8.63
C ARG A 43 -2.01 -12.12 -8.32
N TRP A 44 -1.11 -11.45 -7.62
CA TRP A 44 0.27 -11.88 -7.46
C TRP A 44 0.48 -12.73 -6.22
N TYR A 45 -0.08 -12.33 -5.06
CA TYR A 45 0.04 -13.13 -3.84
C TYR A 45 -0.56 -14.52 -4.04
N THR A 46 -1.74 -14.58 -4.65
CA THR A 46 -2.37 -15.87 -4.99
C THR A 46 -1.50 -16.68 -5.95
N ALA A 47 -0.92 -16.04 -6.98
CA ALA A 47 -0.07 -16.73 -7.96
C ALA A 47 1.24 -17.25 -7.36
N HIS A 48 1.78 -16.56 -6.36
CA HIS A 48 3.04 -16.93 -5.70
C HIS A 48 2.84 -17.67 -4.36
N GLY A 49 1.59 -18.03 -4.01
CA GLY A 49 1.29 -18.80 -2.80
C GLY A 49 1.47 -18.02 -1.50
N VAL A 50 1.39 -16.68 -1.54
CA VAL A 50 1.49 -15.81 -0.37
C VAL A 50 0.09 -15.63 0.23
N GLY A 51 -0.11 -16.13 1.44
CA GLY A 51 -1.41 -16.05 2.13
C GLY A 51 -1.46 -14.99 3.24
N THR A 52 -0.31 -14.62 3.79
CA THR A 52 -0.23 -13.71 4.94
C THR A 52 1.00 -12.83 4.87
N LEU A 53 0.91 -11.64 5.49
CA LEU A 53 2.04 -10.74 5.72
C LEU A 53 2.42 -10.72 7.21
N ASP A 54 3.71 -10.86 7.48
CA ASP A 54 4.28 -10.75 8.83
C ASP A 54 4.55 -9.30 9.19
N ALA A 55 5.01 -8.49 8.22
CA ALA A 55 5.29 -7.08 8.43
C ALA A 55 5.07 -6.23 7.16
N VAL A 56 4.91 -4.94 7.39
CA VAL A 56 4.89 -3.88 6.37
C VAL A 56 5.91 -2.82 6.75
N ILE A 57 6.64 -2.31 5.76
CA ILE A 57 7.55 -1.17 5.91
C ILE A 57 7.06 -0.07 4.96
N LEU A 58 6.93 1.16 5.42
CA LEU A 58 6.42 2.27 4.61
C LEU A 58 7.54 3.25 4.29
N THR A 59 7.63 3.66 3.04
CA THR A 59 8.62 4.62 2.56
C THR A 59 8.27 6.04 2.93
N HIS A 60 6.98 6.41 2.82
CA HIS A 60 6.49 7.77 3.05
C HIS A 60 4.95 7.79 3.13
N ASP A 61 4.36 8.97 3.31
CA ASP A 61 2.92 9.15 3.57
C ASP A 61 2.06 9.52 2.35
N HIS A 62 2.56 9.36 1.14
CA HIS A 62 1.74 9.57 -0.06
C HIS A 62 0.74 8.41 -0.28
N ALA A 63 -0.33 8.72 -1.00
CA ALA A 63 -1.45 7.80 -1.22
C ALA A 63 -1.08 6.51 -1.96
N ASP A 64 -0.09 6.58 -2.82
CA ASP A 64 0.45 5.45 -3.58
C ASP A 64 1.34 4.52 -2.74
N ALA A 65 1.78 4.97 -1.56
CA ALA A 65 2.49 4.14 -0.58
C ALA A 65 1.59 3.59 0.53
N ILE A 66 0.50 4.30 0.92
CA ILE A 66 -0.22 3.96 2.16
C ILE A 66 -1.74 3.70 2.02
N PHE A 67 -2.39 4.01 0.89
CA PHE A 67 -3.87 3.96 0.83
C PHE A 67 -4.46 2.55 0.65
N GLY A 68 -3.64 1.50 0.61
CA GLY A 68 -4.07 0.11 0.71
C GLY A 68 -4.09 -0.46 2.14
N MET A 69 -3.81 0.35 3.16
CA MET A 69 -3.72 -0.10 4.56
C MET A 69 -4.98 -0.82 5.08
N ASP A 70 -6.17 -0.44 4.62
CA ASP A 70 -7.41 -1.13 5.03
C ASP A 70 -7.48 -2.57 4.52
N ASP A 71 -6.83 -2.86 3.39
CA ASP A 71 -6.83 -4.20 2.79
C ASP A 71 -5.86 -5.18 3.47
N LEU A 72 -5.01 -4.72 4.40
CA LEU A 72 -4.12 -5.59 5.19
C LEU A 72 -4.88 -6.67 5.95
N ARG A 73 -6.13 -6.42 6.34
CA ARG A 73 -7.00 -7.44 6.97
C ARG A 73 -7.17 -8.70 6.11
N SER A 74 -7.05 -8.60 4.79
CA SER A 74 -7.22 -9.72 3.87
C SER A 74 -6.00 -10.63 3.78
N VAL A 75 -4.86 -10.17 4.28
CA VAL A 75 -3.57 -10.90 4.31
C VAL A 75 -3.10 -11.20 5.74
N GLN A 76 -4.02 -11.25 6.67
CA GLN A 76 -3.80 -11.71 8.04
C GLN A 76 -4.49 -13.05 8.28
N ARG A 77 -3.93 -13.88 9.15
CA ARG A 77 -4.60 -15.11 9.58
C ARG A 77 -5.84 -14.78 10.37
N TRP A 78 -6.93 -15.38 9.97
CA TRP A 78 -8.23 -15.24 10.61
C TRP A 78 -8.51 -16.41 11.52
N ASP A 79 -8.88 -16.15 12.77
CA ASP A 79 -9.38 -17.17 13.68
C ASP A 79 -10.92 -17.25 13.54
N PRO A 80 -11.45 -18.37 13.03
CA PRO A 80 -12.90 -18.53 12.84
C PRO A 80 -13.68 -18.60 14.15
N LYS A 81 -13.02 -18.89 15.29
CA LYS A 81 -13.66 -18.98 16.60
C LYS A 81 -13.85 -17.61 17.21
N THR A 82 -12.79 -16.82 17.25
CA THR A 82 -12.83 -15.47 17.83
C THR A 82 -13.34 -14.42 16.84
N LYS A 83 -13.35 -14.75 15.54
CA LYS A 83 -13.65 -13.82 14.44
C LYS A 83 -12.76 -12.57 14.47
N MET A 84 -11.53 -12.75 14.86
CA MET A 84 -10.48 -11.72 14.90
C MET A 84 -9.25 -12.19 14.13
N SER A 85 -8.33 -11.27 13.83
CA SER A 85 -7.02 -11.66 13.35
C SER A 85 -6.29 -12.46 14.43
N ALA A 86 -5.77 -13.62 14.07
CA ALA A 86 -5.01 -14.49 14.98
C ALA A 86 -3.60 -13.96 15.25
N GLU A 87 -3.10 -13.09 14.37
CA GLU A 87 -1.76 -12.53 14.45
C GLU A 87 -1.81 -11.02 14.18
N THR A 88 -0.86 -10.28 14.74
CA THR A 88 -0.73 -8.84 14.54
C THR A 88 0.37 -8.57 13.52
N THR A 89 0.07 -7.86 12.44
CA THR A 89 1.06 -7.43 11.45
C THR A 89 1.81 -6.20 11.98
N ARG A 90 3.13 -6.24 11.96
CA ARG A 90 3.97 -5.12 12.34
C ARG A 90 4.09 -4.14 11.20
N VAL A 91 3.88 -2.85 11.48
CA VAL A 91 3.99 -1.77 10.49
C VAL A 91 5.09 -0.81 10.93
N TYR A 92 6.13 -0.74 10.14
CA TYR A 92 7.29 0.12 10.36
C TYR A 92 7.17 1.37 9.49
N SER A 93 7.31 2.54 10.09
CA SER A 93 7.27 3.82 9.37
C SER A 93 8.05 4.90 10.10
N ASP A 94 8.29 6.03 9.43
CA ASP A 94 8.69 7.26 10.08
C ASP A 94 7.52 7.88 10.85
N ARG A 95 7.80 8.83 11.75
CA ARG A 95 6.77 9.45 12.60
C ARG A 95 5.78 10.31 11.83
N ARG A 96 6.22 10.92 10.73
CA ARG A 96 5.34 11.73 9.87
C ARG A 96 4.31 10.84 9.18
N THR A 97 4.76 9.75 8.57
CA THR A 97 3.88 8.76 7.95
C THR A 97 2.90 8.17 8.96
N LEU A 98 3.37 7.84 10.16
CA LEU A 98 2.52 7.37 11.26
C LEU A 98 1.46 8.42 11.65
N ALA A 99 1.83 9.69 11.72
CA ALA A 99 0.88 10.76 12.04
C ALA A 99 -0.18 10.95 10.94
N THR A 100 0.21 10.84 9.67
CA THR A 100 -0.72 10.87 8.52
C THR A 100 -1.66 9.68 8.53
N LEU A 101 -1.17 8.47 8.77
CA LEU A 101 -1.97 7.26 8.88
C LEU A 101 -3.00 7.36 10.00
N ARG A 102 -2.62 7.90 11.16
CA ARG A 102 -3.54 8.11 12.29
C ARG A 102 -4.70 9.04 11.94
N LYS A 103 -4.47 10.02 11.07
CA LYS A 103 -5.52 10.93 10.56
C LYS A 103 -6.37 10.28 9.49
N ALA A 104 -5.75 9.56 8.55
CA ALA A 104 -6.44 8.96 7.41
C ALA A 104 -7.22 7.69 7.81
N PHE A 105 -6.69 6.87 8.70
CA PHE A 105 -7.25 5.59 9.13
C PHE A 105 -7.34 5.47 10.66
N PRO A 106 -8.05 6.37 11.36
CA PRO A 106 -8.08 6.39 12.83
C PRO A 106 -8.57 5.09 13.45
N TYR A 107 -9.39 4.32 12.72
CA TYR A 107 -9.94 3.04 13.18
C TYR A 107 -8.92 1.89 13.20
N LEU A 108 -7.77 2.03 12.51
CA LEU A 108 -6.65 1.07 12.55
C LEU A 108 -5.76 1.25 13.79
N PHE A 109 -5.96 2.31 14.55
CA PHE A 109 -5.20 2.58 15.77
C PHE A 109 -6.02 2.19 17.01
N PRO A 110 -5.35 1.67 18.06
CA PRO A 110 -6.01 1.43 19.34
C PRO A 110 -6.67 2.73 19.83
N THR A 111 -7.95 2.69 20.04
CA THR A 111 -8.62 3.78 20.75
C THR A 111 -8.14 3.75 22.18
N PRO A 112 -7.65 4.86 22.78
CA PRO A 112 -7.40 4.91 24.20
C PRO A 112 -8.66 4.42 24.92
N ALA A 113 -8.51 3.47 25.83
CA ALA A 113 -9.62 3.05 26.67
C ALA A 113 -10.14 4.32 27.36
N VAL A 114 -11.27 4.81 26.91
CA VAL A 114 -12.01 5.82 27.64
C VAL A 114 -12.49 5.09 28.87
N GLU A 115 -11.86 5.33 30.03
CA GLU A 115 -12.41 4.94 31.31
C GLU A 115 -13.75 5.64 31.44
N ARG A 116 -14.81 4.93 31.06
CA ARG A 116 -16.16 5.40 31.38
C ARG A 116 -16.37 5.13 32.86
N PRO A 117 -16.72 6.15 33.64
CA PRO A 117 -17.10 5.93 35.02
C PRO A 117 -18.38 5.06 35.02
N GLY A 118 -18.26 3.84 35.54
CA GLY A 118 -19.39 2.90 35.64
C GLY A 118 -19.13 1.64 34.83
N GLY A 119 -18.69 0.58 35.51
CA GLY A 119 -18.50 -0.74 34.94
C GLY A 119 -19.77 -1.29 34.31
N PHE A 120 -19.65 -1.77 33.08
CA PHE A 120 -20.73 -2.47 32.42
C PHE A 120 -20.80 -3.91 32.95
N ALA A 121 -21.97 -4.25 33.52
CA ALA A 121 -22.30 -5.62 33.87
C ALA A 121 -22.40 -6.47 32.58
N GLU A 122 -21.78 -7.67 32.60
CA GLU A 122 -21.89 -8.67 31.56
C GLU A 122 -23.35 -9.01 31.27
N GLY A 123 -23.69 -9.11 30.00
CA GLY A 123 -24.88 -9.83 29.54
C GLY A 123 -26.11 -9.00 29.22
N ARG A 124 -26.05 -8.10 28.25
CA ARG A 124 -27.27 -7.56 27.62
C ARG A 124 -27.47 -8.11 26.20
N LYS A 125 -28.70 -8.55 25.91
CA LYS A 125 -29.15 -9.16 24.64
C LYS A 125 -29.15 -8.14 23.49
N LEU A 126 -29.00 -8.60 22.27
CA LEU A 126 -29.15 -7.77 21.05
C LEU A 126 -30.54 -7.14 20.95
N ALA A 127 -30.66 -5.99 20.32
CA ALA A 127 -31.93 -5.26 20.19
C ALA A 127 -33.10 -6.06 19.57
N ARG A 128 -32.79 -7.10 18.77
CA ARG A 128 -33.82 -8.04 18.25
C ARG A 128 -34.45 -8.94 19.32
N ASP A 129 -33.85 -9.04 20.49
CA ASP A 129 -34.36 -9.85 21.60
C ASP A 129 -35.04 -9.00 22.67
N CYS A 130 -35.23 -7.69 22.41
CA CYS A 130 -35.97 -6.80 23.29
C CYS A 130 -37.46 -6.92 22.99
N PRO A 131 -38.33 -7.31 23.94
CA PRO A 131 -39.75 -7.48 23.74
C PRO A 131 -40.46 -6.17 23.28
N ASP A 132 -39.95 -5.02 23.72
CA ASP A 132 -40.53 -3.72 23.43
C ASP A 132 -40.12 -3.16 22.04
N CYS A 133 -39.06 -3.70 21.44
CA CYS A 133 -38.59 -3.30 20.11
C CYS A 133 -39.07 -4.22 18.98
N SER A 134 -39.70 -5.35 19.29
CA SER A 134 -40.15 -6.35 18.32
C SER A 134 -41.37 -5.87 17.46
N SER A 135 -41.96 -4.74 17.80
CA SER A 135 -43.08 -4.14 17.05
C SER A 135 -42.64 -3.10 16.00
N VAL A 136 -41.36 -2.79 15.89
CA VAL A 136 -40.84 -1.90 14.84
C VAL A 136 -40.64 -2.73 13.59
N GLY A 137 -41.50 -2.56 12.59
CA GLY A 137 -41.45 -3.27 11.33
C GLY A 137 -40.09 -3.16 10.63
N GLU A 138 -39.77 -4.19 9.85
CA GLU A 138 -38.53 -4.31 9.07
C GLU A 138 -38.14 -3.00 8.38
N VAL A 139 -37.02 -2.41 8.79
CA VAL A 139 -36.41 -1.28 8.08
C VAL A 139 -35.66 -1.87 6.89
N THR A 140 -36.30 -1.88 5.73
CA THR A 140 -35.65 -2.25 4.47
C THR A 140 -34.67 -1.16 4.09
N VAL A 141 -33.38 -1.36 4.30
CA VAL A 141 -32.33 -0.51 3.75
C VAL A 141 -32.18 -0.88 2.27
N ALA A 142 -32.75 -0.06 1.39
CA ALA A 142 -32.52 -0.18 -0.04
C ALA A 142 -31.06 0.20 -0.34
N VAL A 143 -30.21 -0.80 -0.55
CA VAL A 143 -28.88 -0.62 -1.11
C VAL A 143 -29.07 -0.39 -2.61
N ASN A 144 -28.91 0.84 -3.09
CA ASN A 144 -28.90 1.17 -4.50
C ASN A 144 -27.67 0.51 -5.17
N GLY A 145 -27.85 -0.73 -5.61
CA GLY A 145 -26.97 -1.39 -6.57
C GLY A 145 -27.29 -0.80 -7.94
N SER A 146 -26.29 -0.23 -8.59
CA SER A 146 -26.35 0.23 -9.97
C SER A 146 -26.68 -0.95 -10.89
N ALA A 147 -27.92 -1.02 -11.37
CA ALA A 147 -28.33 -1.96 -12.40
C ALA A 147 -28.03 -1.36 -13.78
N ASN A 148 -27.11 -1.98 -14.51
CA ASN A 148 -26.95 -1.77 -15.94
C ASN A 148 -28.18 -2.27 -16.68
N GLY A 149 -28.98 -1.35 -17.18
CA GLY A 149 -30.09 -1.63 -18.09
C GLY A 149 -29.62 -1.59 -19.53
N ALA A 150 -29.77 -2.72 -20.21
CA ALA A 150 -29.56 -2.89 -21.65
C ALA A 150 -30.68 -2.19 -22.44
N GLY A 151 -30.32 -1.75 -23.65
CA GLY A 151 -31.05 -0.86 -24.51
C GLY A 151 -32.36 -1.34 -25.10
N ALA A 152 -33.07 -0.40 -25.70
CA ALA A 152 -33.92 -0.61 -26.89
C ALA A 152 -34.09 0.71 -27.67
N ASN A 153 -34.05 0.56 -28.97
CA ASN A 153 -34.18 1.55 -30.05
C ASN A 153 -35.53 2.30 -30.07
N GLY A 154 -35.48 3.51 -30.63
CA GLY A 154 -36.70 4.15 -31.10
C GLY A 154 -36.55 5.60 -31.59
N ALA A 155 -36.71 5.74 -32.84
CA ALA A 155 -36.50 6.84 -33.79
C ALA A 155 -37.24 8.18 -33.57
N ASN A 156 -36.63 9.21 -34.19
CA ASN A 156 -37.21 10.37 -34.91
C ASN A 156 -37.96 11.48 -34.18
N GLY A 157 -37.52 12.71 -34.45
CA GLY A 157 -38.37 13.89 -34.45
C GLY A 157 -37.61 15.20 -34.24
N ALA A 158 -37.33 15.89 -35.33
CA ALA A 158 -36.79 17.25 -35.36
C ALA A 158 -37.82 18.30 -34.92
N SER A 159 -37.38 19.39 -34.26
CA SER A 159 -37.65 20.76 -34.71
C SER A 159 -37.21 21.84 -33.69
N ASN A 160 -36.61 22.82 -34.21
CA ASN A 160 -36.34 24.24 -33.84
C ASN A 160 -37.09 24.88 -32.69
N GLY A 161 -36.38 25.73 -31.96
CA GLY A 161 -37.00 26.88 -31.29
C GLY A 161 -36.08 27.54 -30.25
N ALA A 162 -35.77 28.79 -30.52
CA ALA A 162 -34.86 29.69 -29.85
C ALA A 162 -35.30 30.24 -28.49
N ASN A 163 -34.31 30.77 -27.78
CA ASN A 163 -34.31 31.89 -26.81
C ASN A 163 -34.86 31.74 -25.39
N GLY A 164 -34.03 32.18 -24.49
CA GLY A 164 -34.49 32.98 -23.34
C GLY A 164 -33.99 32.50 -21.96
N GLY A 165 -32.94 33.07 -21.53
CA GLY A 165 -32.62 33.69 -20.26
C GLY A 165 -32.99 33.07 -18.91
N ALA A 166 -32.01 33.21 -18.04
CA ALA A 166 -32.08 33.40 -16.60
C ALA A 166 -32.09 32.17 -15.65
N THR A 167 -30.96 32.02 -15.00
CA THR A 167 -30.73 31.82 -13.56
C THR A 167 -31.75 30.98 -12.79
N ASN A 168 -31.30 29.87 -12.24
CA ASN A 168 -31.27 29.68 -10.79
C ASN A 168 -30.63 28.31 -10.46
N GLY A 169 -29.58 28.38 -9.68
CA GLY A 169 -29.00 27.24 -9.01
C GLY A 169 -29.95 26.73 -7.95
N GLY A 170 -30.18 25.44 -8.00
CA GLY A 170 -30.89 24.69 -6.98
C GLY A 170 -30.27 23.32 -6.89
N GLY A 171 -29.18 23.22 -6.15
CA GLY A 171 -28.71 21.91 -5.66
C GLY A 171 -29.76 21.36 -4.69
N PRO A 172 -29.92 20.02 -4.60
CA PRO A 172 -30.88 19.44 -3.65
C PRO A 172 -30.45 19.82 -2.23
N PRO A 173 -31.43 20.14 -1.34
CA PRO A 173 -31.17 20.65 -0.01
C PRO A 173 -30.43 19.62 0.85
N ALA A 174 -29.37 20.06 1.51
CA ALA A 174 -28.57 19.31 2.45
C ALA A 174 -29.32 18.77 3.69
N ALA A 175 -30.62 19.11 3.82
CA ALA A 175 -31.44 18.78 4.97
C ALA A 175 -31.95 17.33 5.03
N ALA A 176 -31.93 16.57 3.92
CA ALA A 176 -32.51 15.22 3.92
C ALA A 176 -31.56 14.12 4.49
N ARG A 177 -30.29 14.42 4.75
CA ARG A 177 -29.32 13.46 5.31
C ARG A 177 -29.19 13.51 6.84
N SER A 178 -29.57 14.59 7.49
CA SER A 178 -29.49 14.72 8.95
C SER A 178 -30.68 14.03 9.66
N ASP A 179 -31.89 14.12 9.08
CA ASP A 179 -33.10 13.58 9.67
C ASP A 179 -33.10 12.07 9.94
N SER A 180 -32.41 11.29 9.11
CA SER A 180 -32.38 9.83 9.30
C SER A 180 -31.43 9.41 10.42
N LEU A 181 -30.31 10.13 10.59
CA LEU A 181 -29.32 9.84 11.64
C LEU A 181 -29.83 10.32 13.01
N GLU A 182 -30.47 11.49 13.06
CA GLU A 182 -31.07 12.01 14.28
C GLU A 182 -32.26 11.16 14.74
N LYS A 183 -33.08 10.67 13.83
CA LYS A 183 -34.15 9.70 14.15
C LYS A 183 -33.61 8.37 14.65
N PHE A 184 -32.50 7.89 14.11
CA PHE A 184 -31.86 6.66 14.55
C PHE A 184 -31.28 6.83 15.98
N VAL A 185 -30.60 7.95 16.24
CA VAL A 185 -30.07 8.28 17.57
C VAL A 185 -31.18 8.52 18.58
N ALA A 186 -32.30 9.16 18.17
CA ALA A 186 -33.46 9.38 19.02
C ALA A 186 -34.20 8.08 19.37
N LEU A 187 -34.26 7.10 18.46
CA LEU A 187 -34.81 5.77 18.72
C LEU A 187 -33.96 4.96 19.72
N GLU A 188 -32.62 5.04 19.60
CA GLU A 188 -31.72 4.39 20.57
C GLU A 188 -31.84 5.03 21.97
N GLN A 189 -32.04 6.33 22.04
CA GLN A 189 -32.24 7.04 23.31
C GLN A 189 -33.64 6.77 23.95
N ALA A 190 -34.64 6.56 23.11
CA ALA A 190 -36.02 6.35 23.59
C ALA A 190 -36.25 4.93 24.17
N CYS A 191 -35.55 3.90 23.67
CA CYS A 191 -35.75 2.54 24.18
C CYS A 191 -34.89 2.20 25.39
N GLY A 192 -33.96 3.03 25.81
CA GLY A 192 -33.02 2.74 26.91
C GLY A 192 -32.12 1.52 26.67
N CYS A 193 -32.15 0.96 25.46
CA CYS A 193 -31.33 -0.12 25.02
C CYS A 193 -29.93 0.45 24.67
N ALA A 194 -29.03 0.47 25.64
CA ALA A 194 -27.64 0.79 25.32
C ALA A 194 -27.08 -0.26 24.33
N PRO A 195 -26.30 0.16 23.33
CA PRO A 195 -25.68 -0.78 22.40
C PRO A 195 -24.87 -1.82 23.17
N THR A 196 -25.27 -3.07 23.06
CA THR A 196 -24.93 -4.14 24.00
C THR A 196 -23.60 -4.83 23.71
N SER A 197 -22.88 -4.38 22.70
CA SER A 197 -21.52 -4.82 22.42
C SER A 197 -20.75 -3.69 21.74
N PRO A 198 -19.46 -3.51 22.05
CA PRO A 198 -18.62 -2.73 21.16
C PRO A 198 -18.76 -3.40 19.79
N VAL A 199 -19.18 -2.63 18.78
CA VAL A 199 -19.24 -3.10 17.39
C VAL A 199 -17.88 -3.69 17.09
N GLN A 200 -17.83 -5.01 16.98
CA GLN A 200 -16.58 -5.73 16.72
C GLN A 200 -16.14 -5.31 15.33
N ARG A 201 -15.20 -4.39 15.27
CA ARG A 201 -14.70 -3.86 14.00
C ARG A 201 -13.79 -4.92 13.41
N TYR A 202 -14.16 -5.48 12.27
CA TYR A 202 -13.33 -6.35 11.46
C TYR A 202 -12.25 -5.53 10.74
N VAL A 203 -11.31 -5.00 11.49
CA VAL A 203 -10.16 -4.23 10.98
C VAL A 203 -8.88 -5.05 11.15
N ALA A 204 -7.85 -4.68 10.39
CA ALA A 204 -6.55 -5.29 10.56
C ALA A 204 -6.02 -5.09 11.98
N SER A 205 -5.41 -6.13 12.55
CA SER A 205 -4.68 -6.05 13.81
C SER A 205 -3.25 -5.58 13.50
N LEU A 206 -2.90 -4.35 13.86
CA LEU A 206 -1.64 -3.73 13.50
C LEU A 206 -0.86 -3.27 14.74
N GLN A 207 0.45 -3.51 14.71
CA GLN A 207 1.40 -2.95 15.66
C GLN A 207 2.24 -1.90 14.95
N TRP A 208 2.21 -0.67 15.44
CA TRP A 208 2.89 0.46 14.85
C TRP A 208 4.27 0.65 15.49
N LEU A 209 5.31 0.61 14.67
CA LEU A 209 6.70 0.64 15.10
C LEU A 209 7.45 1.72 14.31
N PRO A 210 7.99 2.76 14.97
CA PRO A 210 8.86 3.72 14.28
C PRO A 210 10.22 3.07 14.00
N PHE A 211 10.78 3.31 12.80
CA PHE A 211 12.18 3.02 12.53
C PHE A 211 13.07 4.25 12.81
N PRO A 212 14.41 4.10 12.88
CA PRO A 212 15.33 5.21 13.05
C PRO A 212 15.26 6.21 11.89
N GLU A 213 14.94 7.46 12.17
CA GLU A 213 14.78 8.53 11.18
C GLU A 213 16.09 9.28 10.93
N GLU A 214 16.24 9.91 9.75
CA GLU A 214 17.37 10.74 9.36
C GLU A 214 18.75 10.06 9.42
N THR A 215 18.77 8.75 9.53
CA THR A 215 19.97 7.92 9.69
C THR A 215 19.84 6.67 8.86
N THR A 216 20.95 5.97 8.65
CA THR A 216 21.00 4.64 8.03
C THR A 216 21.23 3.52 9.06
N ALA A 217 21.01 3.81 10.36
CA ALA A 217 21.12 2.81 11.42
C ALA A 217 20.09 1.67 11.17
N PRO A 218 20.53 0.42 11.20
CA PRO A 218 19.64 -0.70 10.89
C PRO A 218 18.60 -0.92 11.98
N PHE A 219 17.47 -1.46 11.57
CA PHE A 219 16.44 -2.04 12.45
C PHE A 219 16.12 -3.46 11.98
N GLU A 220 15.49 -4.23 12.83
CA GLU A 220 15.16 -5.63 12.54
C GLU A 220 13.68 -5.81 12.26
N VAL A 221 13.37 -6.59 11.22
CA VAL A 221 12.03 -6.98 10.83
C VAL A 221 12.00 -8.50 10.71
N ASP A 222 11.52 -9.18 11.73
CA ASP A 222 11.44 -10.66 11.75
C ASP A 222 12.75 -11.39 11.40
N GLY A 223 13.86 -10.92 11.93
CA GLY A 223 15.19 -11.46 11.63
C GLY A 223 15.84 -10.86 10.37
N LEU A 224 15.11 -10.11 9.55
CA LEU A 224 15.68 -9.35 8.45
C LEU A 224 16.27 -8.03 8.95
N VAL A 225 17.55 -7.82 8.76
CA VAL A 225 18.21 -6.53 9.05
C VAL A 225 17.95 -5.56 7.90
N VAL A 226 17.31 -4.44 8.19
CA VAL A 226 16.91 -3.42 7.22
C VAL A 226 17.58 -2.09 7.56
N HIS A 227 18.22 -1.47 6.58
CA HIS A 227 18.79 -0.13 6.67
C HIS A 227 17.84 0.87 6.02
N PRO A 228 17.32 1.85 6.75
CA PRO A 228 16.61 2.97 6.12
C PRO A 228 17.60 3.80 5.33
N LEU A 229 17.19 4.23 4.15
CA LEU A 229 17.98 5.02 3.20
C LEU A 229 17.23 6.34 2.97
N PRO A 230 17.44 7.38 3.78
CA PRO A 230 16.75 8.65 3.60
C PRO A 230 17.15 9.28 2.27
N VAL A 231 16.16 9.73 1.49
CA VAL A 231 16.28 10.33 0.17
C VAL A 231 15.40 11.59 0.07
N LEU A 232 15.71 12.47 -0.86
CA LEU A 232 14.83 13.59 -1.18
C LEU A 232 13.76 13.14 -2.19
N HIS A 233 12.51 13.43 -1.90
CA HIS A 233 11.38 13.26 -2.79
C HIS A 233 10.78 14.64 -3.07
N GLY A 234 11.51 15.45 -3.86
CA GLY A 234 11.27 16.87 -4.05
C GLY A 234 12.21 17.74 -3.21
N LYS A 235 11.87 19.02 -3.08
CA LYS A 235 12.79 20.02 -2.54
C LYS A 235 13.04 19.86 -1.03
N ASP A 236 11.97 19.65 -0.25
CA ASP A 236 12.03 19.69 1.23
C ASP A 236 11.31 18.49 1.85
N TYR A 237 11.13 17.41 1.10
CA TYR A 237 10.42 16.23 1.54
C TYR A 237 11.36 15.02 1.55
N VAL A 238 11.50 14.39 2.71
CA VAL A 238 12.29 13.17 2.89
C VAL A 238 11.37 11.96 2.78
N SER A 239 11.67 11.06 1.86
CA SER A 239 11.15 9.69 1.82
C SER A 239 12.27 8.72 2.16
N TYR A 240 11.94 7.43 2.23
CA TYR A 240 12.91 6.39 2.59
C TYR A 240 12.95 5.30 1.53
N GLY A 241 14.14 5.01 1.04
CA GLY A 241 14.44 3.71 0.49
C GLY A 241 14.86 2.73 1.58
N PHE A 242 15.13 1.50 1.19
CA PHE A 242 15.57 0.47 2.13
C PHE A 242 16.67 -0.39 1.52
N GLY A 243 17.66 -0.72 2.34
CA GLY A 243 18.71 -1.65 2.00
C GLY A 243 18.70 -2.84 2.96
N PHE A 244 18.84 -4.06 2.44
CA PHE A 244 18.80 -5.28 3.23
C PHE A 244 19.64 -6.39 2.57
N GLY A 245 19.79 -7.52 3.24
CA GLY A 245 20.67 -8.61 2.82
C GLY A 245 22.08 -8.50 3.35
N GLY A 246 22.84 -9.60 3.27
CA GLY A 246 24.20 -9.75 3.78
C GLY A 246 25.26 -9.12 2.89
N GLU A 247 26.53 -9.24 3.32
CA GLU A 247 27.67 -8.76 2.55
C GLU A 247 27.79 -9.53 1.21
N GLY A 248 27.94 -8.78 0.12
CA GLY A 248 27.99 -9.32 -1.24
C GLY A 248 26.65 -9.84 -1.77
N ARG A 249 25.56 -9.60 -1.07
CA ARG A 249 24.18 -10.08 -1.40
C ARG A 249 23.13 -9.08 -1.02
N ARG A 250 23.38 -7.79 -1.30
CA ARG A 250 22.49 -6.70 -0.87
C ARG A 250 21.44 -6.39 -1.90
N VAL A 251 20.26 -6.06 -1.41
CA VAL A 251 19.19 -5.43 -2.18
C VAL A 251 19.07 -4.00 -1.73
N VAL A 252 18.98 -3.09 -2.70
CA VAL A 252 18.73 -1.66 -2.47
C VAL A 252 17.46 -1.28 -3.22
N TYR A 253 16.48 -0.77 -2.49
CA TYR A 253 15.20 -0.30 -3.01
C TYR A 253 15.08 1.20 -2.80
N LEU A 254 14.97 1.95 -3.88
CA LEU A 254 14.81 3.41 -3.91
C LEU A 254 13.66 3.76 -4.86
N SER A 255 12.46 3.86 -4.33
CA SER A 255 11.33 4.48 -5.02
C SER A 255 11.21 5.95 -4.60
N ASP A 256 10.47 6.73 -5.36
CA ASP A 256 10.06 8.08 -4.98
C ASP A 256 11.21 8.96 -4.47
N TYR A 257 12.21 9.15 -5.32
CA TYR A 257 13.38 9.98 -4.99
C TYR A 257 13.79 10.91 -6.12
N THR A 258 14.43 12.02 -5.77
CA THR A 258 15.11 12.94 -6.71
C THR A 258 16.61 12.98 -6.45
N ALA A 259 17.02 12.78 -5.19
CA ALA A 259 18.42 12.79 -4.79
C ALA A 259 18.65 11.96 -3.53
N LEU A 260 19.84 11.41 -3.38
CA LEU A 260 20.25 10.73 -2.17
C LEU A 260 20.72 11.75 -1.12
N LEU A 261 20.40 11.52 0.14
CA LEU A 261 20.94 12.30 1.25
C LEU A 261 22.34 11.82 1.64
N PRO A 262 23.17 12.66 2.27
CA PRO A 262 24.57 12.32 2.58
C PRO A 262 24.77 11.03 3.38
N ALA A 263 23.86 10.70 4.29
CA ALA A 263 23.91 9.46 5.06
C ALA A 263 23.74 8.23 4.16
N THR A 264 22.79 8.28 3.24
CA THR A 264 22.54 7.24 2.24
C THR A 264 23.70 7.11 1.27
N GLU A 265 24.24 8.22 0.74
CA GLU A 265 25.43 8.23 -0.10
C GLU A 265 26.60 7.56 0.58
N ALA A 266 26.89 7.92 1.83
CA ALA A 266 28.00 7.35 2.59
C ALA A 266 27.82 5.84 2.84
N LEU A 267 26.61 5.37 3.09
CA LEU A 267 26.34 3.95 3.29
C LEU A 267 26.51 3.18 1.97
N LEU A 268 25.93 3.65 0.89
CA LEU A 268 26.03 3.00 -0.43
C LEU A 268 27.48 2.97 -0.93
N ALA A 269 28.24 4.05 -0.73
CA ALA A 269 29.68 4.08 -1.06
C ALA A 269 30.46 3.01 -0.30
N ARG A 270 30.18 2.78 0.98
CA ARG A 270 30.80 1.68 1.74
C ARG A 270 30.41 0.31 1.21
N TRP A 271 29.15 0.15 0.81
CA TRP A 271 28.66 -1.13 0.30
C TRP A 271 29.24 -1.48 -1.07
N THR A 272 29.53 -0.48 -1.89
CA THR A 272 30.07 -0.66 -3.25
C THR A 272 31.61 -0.63 -3.29
N ALA A 273 32.28 -0.61 -2.15
CA ALA A 273 33.75 -0.69 -2.09
C ALA A 273 34.29 -2.03 -2.60
N ALA A 274 33.48 -3.09 -2.62
CA ALA A 274 33.79 -4.38 -3.22
C ALA A 274 32.97 -4.60 -4.50
N PRO A 275 33.50 -5.33 -5.51
CA PRO A 275 32.74 -5.71 -6.70
C PRO A 275 31.48 -6.52 -6.34
N ASP A 276 30.43 -6.38 -7.14
CA ASP A 276 29.16 -7.12 -7.02
C ASP A 276 28.52 -7.07 -5.61
N ALA A 277 28.76 -5.98 -4.90
CA ALA A 277 28.28 -5.81 -3.53
C ALA A 277 26.76 -5.62 -3.45
N ILE A 278 26.11 -5.22 -4.54
CA ILE A 278 24.65 -5.08 -4.68
C ILE A 278 24.16 -6.08 -5.73
N ASP A 279 23.39 -7.07 -5.29
CA ASP A 279 22.80 -8.06 -6.19
C ASP A 279 21.62 -7.48 -6.98
N LEU A 280 20.77 -6.71 -6.30
CA LEU A 280 19.59 -6.11 -6.88
C LEU A 280 19.46 -4.64 -6.46
N LEU A 281 19.33 -3.78 -7.45
CA LEU A 281 19.05 -2.36 -7.28
C LEU A 281 17.70 -2.06 -7.92
N VAL A 282 16.73 -1.60 -7.13
CA VAL A 282 15.40 -1.17 -7.60
C VAL A 282 15.33 0.35 -7.53
N LEU A 283 15.03 1.01 -8.64
CA LEU A 283 15.09 2.47 -8.78
C LEU A 283 13.83 3.04 -9.39
N ASP A 284 13.42 4.21 -8.93
CA ASP A 284 12.37 5.03 -9.55
C ASP A 284 12.73 5.44 -10.99
N ALA A 285 11.76 5.50 -11.88
CA ALA A 285 11.94 5.93 -13.26
C ALA A 285 10.64 6.44 -13.87
N LEU A 286 10.11 7.56 -13.36
CA LEU A 286 8.80 8.09 -13.75
C LEU A 286 8.68 8.33 -15.25
N SER A 287 9.70 8.87 -15.88
CA SER A 287 9.75 9.23 -17.31
C SER A 287 11.08 8.82 -17.93
N TRP A 288 11.16 8.87 -19.26
CA TRP A 288 12.38 8.54 -19.97
C TRP A 288 13.46 9.59 -19.75
N ASP A 289 13.16 10.84 -20.06
CA ASP A 289 14.07 11.99 -20.03
C ASP A 289 13.44 13.25 -19.43
N LYS A 290 12.11 13.26 -19.25
CA LYS A 290 11.42 14.46 -18.73
C LYS A 290 11.80 14.68 -17.27
N PRO A 291 12.25 15.90 -16.92
CA PRO A 291 12.52 16.21 -15.52
C PRO A 291 11.23 16.21 -14.70
N SER A 292 11.30 15.68 -13.50
CA SER A 292 10.25 15.76 -12.50
C SER A 292 10.78 16.44 -11.24
N PRO A 293 9.97 17.27 -10.56
CA PRO A 293 10.40 17.90 -9.33
C PRO A 293 10.47 16.91 -8.15
N VAL A 294 9.86 15.73 -8.27
CA VAL A 294 9.68 14.78 -7.18
C VAL A 294 10.15 13.36 -7.50
N HIS A 295 10.43 13.02 -8.74
CA HIS A 295 10.85 11.67 -9.15
C HIS A 295 12.11 11.69 -10.02
N ALA A 296 12.89 10.63 -9.92
CA ALA A 296 13.93 10.35 -10.88
C ALA A 296 13.33 9.96 -12.25
N ASN A 297 14.06 10.25 -13.31
CA ASN A 297 13.82 9.72 -14.65
C ASN A 297 14.82 8.58 -14.96
N VAL A 298 14.66 7.94 -16.11
CA VAL A 298 15.53 6.81 -16.52
C VAL A 298 16.99 7.24 -16.58
N GLU A 299 17.30 8.45 -17.05
CA GLU A 299 18.69 8.94 -17.16
C GLU A 299 19.37 9.06 -15.80
N ILE A 300 18.67 9.64 -14.81
CA ILE A 300 19.15 9.76 -13.42
C ILE A 300 19.37 8.38 -12.82
N SER A 301 18.44 7.46 -13.02
CA SER A 301 18.52 6.12 -12.48
C SER A 301 19.60 5.25 -13.16
N ILE A 302 19.82 5.41 -14.46
CA ILE A 302 20.96 4.79 -15.15
C ILE A 302 22.29 5.33 -14.60
N ALA A 303 22.39 6.65 -14.39
CA ALA A 303 23.62 7.25 -13.84
C ALA A 303 23.91 6.71 -12.43
N LEU A 304 22.88 6.57 -11.59
CA LEU A 304 23.02 5.98 -10.27
C LEU A 304 23.40 4.48 -10.36
N ALA A 305 22.74 3.72 -11.23
CA ALA A 305 23.05 2.30 -11.42
C ALA A 305 24.48 2.08 -11.94
N ARG A 306 24.98 2.92 -12.86
CA ARG A 306 26.39 2.87 -13.29
C ARG A 306 27.36 3.11 -12.13
N ARG A 307 27.04 4.06 -11.24
CA ARG A 307 27.88 4.38 -10.08
C ARG A 307 27.90 3.27 -9.05
N LEU A 308 26.75 2.64 -8.80
CA LEU A 308 26.62 1.59 -7.80
C LEU A 308 26.99 0.19 -8.32
N ALA A 309 27.08 0.02 -9.64
CA ALA A 309 27.45 -1.21 -10.33
C ALA A 309 26.78 -2.48 -9.77
N PRO A 310 25.44 -2.54 -9.71
CA PRO A 310 24.73 -3.70 -9.22
C PRO A 310 24.82 -4.86 -10.21
N ARG A 311 24.66 -6.08 -9.75
CA ARG A 311 24.54 -7.24 -10.63
C ARG A 311 23.30 -7.17 -11.52
N LYS A 312 22.19 -6.68 -10.98
CA LYS A 312 20.94 -6.42 -11.72
C LYS A 312 20.30 -5.13 -11.23
N ALA A 313 19.74 -4.33 -12.14
CA ALA A 313 18.93 -3.18 -11.81
C ALA A 313 17.52 -3.31 -12.40
N LEU A 314 16.50 -2.94 -11.62
CA LEU A 314 15.10 -2.86 -12.02
C LEU A 314 14.62 -1.42 -11.90
N LEU A 315 13.91 -0.94 -12.93
CA LEU A 315 13.27 0.37 -12.92
C LEU A 315 11.78 0.20 -12.61
N VAL A 316 11.29 0.98 -11.66
CA VAL A 316 9.90 0.99 -11.17
C VAL A 316 9.29 2.39 -11.30
N GLY A 317 8.03 2.58 -10.96
CA GLY A 317 7.40 3.91 -10.96
C GLY A 317 7.12 4.50 -12.33
N MET A 318 7.23 3.72 -13.41
CA MET A 318 7.08 4.22 -14.79
C MET A 318 5.70 4.77 -15.04
N GLY A 319 5.65 5.98 -15.62
CA GLY A 319 4.44 6.56 -16.17
C GLY A 319 3.91 5.80 -17.41
N HIS A 320 2.76 6.23 -17.91
CA HIS A 320 2.09 5.60 -19.05
C HIS A 320 2.78 5.81 -20.41
N ASP A 321 3.83 6.63 -20.47
CA ASP A 321 4.63 6.89 -21.66
C ASP A 321 5.52 5.70 -22.09
N PHE A 322 5.66 4.70 -21.23
CA PHE A 322 6.50 3.53 -21.50
C PHE A 322 5.71 2.38 -22.12
N GLU A 323 6.14 1.92 -23.29
CA GLU A 323 5.82 0.58 -23.78
C GLU A 323 6.94 -0.36 -23.31
N HIS A 324 6.59 -1.32 -22.46
CA HIS A 324 7.52 -2.16 -21.70
C HIS A 324 8.54 -2.89 -22.56
N ARG A 325 8.08 -3.52 -23.64
CA ARG A 325 8.97 -4.31 -24.53
C ARG A 325 9.90 -3.42 -25.34
N ALA A 326 9.41 -2.27 -25.81
CA ALA A 326 10.22 -1.33 -26.57
C ALA A 326 11.29 -0.71 -25.69
N ALA A 327 10.92 -0.25 -24.49
CA ALA A 327 11.84 0.30 -23.50
C ALA A 327 12.92 -0.71 -23.11
N ASN A 328 12.54 -1.94 -22.82
CA ASN A 328 13.51 -3.01 -22.50
C ASN A 328 14.42 -3.41 -23.68
N ARG A 329 14.00 -3.20 -24.93
CA ARG A 329 14.92 -3.35 -26.07
C ARG A 329 16.01 -2.28 -26.09
N VAL A 330 15.69 -1.05 -25.68
CA VAL A 330 16.67 0.04 -25.57
C VAL A 330 17.62 -0.23 -24.39
N LEU A 331 17.08 -0.51 -23.21
CA LEU A 331 17.87 -0.75 -21.99
C LEU A 331 18.83 -1.93 -22.13
N ARG A 332 18.45 -3.00 -22.83
CA ARG A 332 19.33 -4.16 -23.08
C ARG A 332 20.63 -3.81 -23.79
N ARG A 333 20.71 -2.69 -24.49
CA ARG A 333 21.97 -2.24 -25.13
C ARG A 333 23.04 -1.90 -24.09
N LEU A 334 22.64 -1.48 -22.90
CA LEU A 334 23.54 -1.17 -21.79
C LEU A 334 24.28 -2.38 -21.22
N ARG A 335 23.83 -3.61 -21.53
CA ARG A 335 24.57 -4.83 -21.19
C ARG A 335 25.95 -4.90 -21.83
N ALA A 336 26.12 -4.30 -23.02
CA ALA A 336 27.43 -4.19 -23.66
C ALA A 336 28.41 -3.32 -22.85
N GLU A 337 27.88 -2.44 -22.00
CA GLU A 337 28.62 -1.57 -21.07
C GLU A 337 28.76 -2.21 -19.66
N GLY A 338 28.32 -3.46 -19.48
CA GLY A 338 28.35 -4.16 -18.19
C GLY A 338 27.16 -3.85 -17.27
N LEU A 339 26.14 -3.11 -17.75
CA LEU A 339 24.96 -2.76 -16.94
C LEU A 339 23.75 -3.60 -17.31
N ASP A 340 23.35 -4.54 -16.44
CA ASP A 340 22.09 -5.30 -16.59
C ASP A 340 20.93 -4.54 -15.93
N ILE A 341 20.24 -3.73 -16.72
CA ILE A 341 19.12 -2.90 -16.28
C ILE A 341 17.89 -3.12 -17.16
N GLN A 342 16.71 -3.18 -16.55
CA GLN A 342 15.43 -3.34 -17.24
C GLN A 342 14.28 -2.68 -16.47
N LEU A 343 13.17 -2.44 -17.16
CA LEU A 343 11.90 -2.11 -16.50
C LEU A 343 11.39 -3.35 -15.76
N ALA A 344 10.98 -3.16 -14.54
CA ALA A 344 10.23 -4.15 -13.79
C ALA A 344 8.79 -4.30 -14.33
N ARG A 345 8.13 -5.37 -13.98
CA ARG A 345 6.71 -5.60 -14.26
C ARG A 345 6.03 -6.14 -13.00
N ASP A 346 4.75 -5.86 -12.88
CA ASP A 346 3.96 -6.40 -11.77
C ASP A 346 4.06 -7.93 -11.70
N GLY A 347 4.25 -8.46 -10.50
CA GLY A 347 4.41 -9.89 -10.25
C GLY A 347 5.73 -10.48 -10.76
N GLU A 348 6.77 -9.69 -10.99
CA GLU A 348 8.10 -10.18 -11.33
C GLU A 348 8.79 -10.75 -10.09
N LEU A 349 9.18 -12.01 -10.17
CA LEU A 349 9.97 -12.69 -9.14
C LEU A 349 11.46 -12.54 -9.43
N VAL A 350 12.21 -12.02 -8.46
CA VAL A 350 13.66 -11.97 -8.51
C VAL A 350 14.23 -12.74 -7.32
N GLU A 351 14.99 -13.79 -7.62
CA GLU A 351 15.70 -14.54 -6.61
C GLU A 351 17.06 -13.91 -6.36
N VAL A 352 17.31 -13.51 -5.11
CA VAL A 352 18.60 -13.04 -4.65
C VAL A 352 19.19 -14.15 -3.80
N PRO A 353 20.28 -14.81 -4.26
CA PRO A 353 20.89 -15.86 -3.47
C PRO A 353 21.48 -15.23 -2.22
N LEU A 354 21.13 -15.75 -1.05
CA LEU A 354 21.72 -15.37 0.22
C LEU A 354 22.88 -16.30 0.57
N ALA A 355 23.77 -15.91 1.49
CA ALA A 355 24.85 -16.77 1.97
C ALA A 355 24.29 -18.09 2.52
N ALA A 356 25.10 -19.15 2.55
CA ALA A 356 24.65 -20.47 3.01
C ALA A 356 24.00 -20.39 4.40
N GLY A 357 22.67 -20.61 4.46
CA GLY A 357 21.85 -20.47 5.67
C GLY A 357 20.83 -19.34 5.61
N GLU A 358 20.84 -18.49 4.60
CA GLU A 358 19.89 -17.41 4.38
C GLU A 358 19.08 -17.64 3.09
N VAL A 359 17.96 -16.98 2.94
CA VAL A 359 16.86 -17.39 2.08
C VAL A 359 16.60 -16.47 0.89
N CYS A 360 15.96 -17.04 -0.11
CA CYS A 360 15.52 -16.45 -1.36
C CYS A 360 14.51 -15.32 -1.17
N MET A 361 14.67 -14.20 -1.87
CA MET A 361 13.76 -13.07 -1.91
C MET A 361 13.00 -12.99 -3.23
N SER A 362 11.70 -12.67 -3.17
CA SER A 362 10.92 -12.28 -4.32
C SER A 362 10.59 -10.79 -4.28
N VAL A 363 10.76 -10.12 -5.40
CA VAL A 363 10.37 -8.73 -5.59
C VAL A 363 9.16 -8.73 -6.52
N ASP A 364 8.01 -8.32 -5.99
CA ASP A 364 6.81 -8.02 -6.77
C ASP A 364 6.73 -6.51 -6.93
N SER A 365 6.86 -6.02 -8.12
CA SER A 365 6.78 -4.60 -8.47
C SER A 365 5.40 -4.26 -9.04
#